data_c1959d0b9afb34578fdf6221ab90db4b
#
_entry.id   c1959d0b9afb34578fdf6221ab90db4b
#
_cell.length_a   1.000
_cell.length_b   1.000
_cell.length_c   1.000
_cell.angle_alpha   90.00
_cell.angle_beta   90.00
_cell.angle_gamma   90.00
#
_symmetry.space_group_name_H-M   'P 1'
#
loop_
_entity.id
_entity.type
_entity.pdbx_description
1 polymer ?
#
loop_
_entity_poly.entity_id
_entity_poly.type
_entity_poly.pdbx_seq_one_letter_code
_entity_poly.pdbx_strand_id
1 'polypeptide(L)'
;MALMKPLSVQKLPLLFSILILKHFRNPKRTTHQGNFYTADSVEYHKFQVLGQRQDLEDQFLIFNVETSLLRSSSLFPYFLLVAFEAGSPIRAFIFLILYPFITVCRDGLALKLMVMICFFGISKDRFREGRAVLPKFFLENVGRESFEVLRRGKKTVGVSNLPHVMVESFLRDHLDIDYVVGKDLKVFCGYFVGLMEERRKLIVPDNVLHNAIGISGCKKDFDCPWFAHCKEIYLVNEQERRNWHQLPRNSYPKPLIFHDGRLAFQPSFLAALAMFMWLPLGFTLAIIRTLIALTLPFEIAIPLMHFIGIRIRVSKPHSFSNRKHGEAKRRLYVSNHKTLLDPIVVSYATRNTTLTAVTYSLSRMSEIISPIKTVRLTRHRDQDAELMHKLLSQNDLVVCPEGTTCRESYLLRFSPLFSEISNEVFPVAVNCHISMFYGTTARGLKFLDPFFFLMNPWPSYSARFLGVIHRAGGSRFEAADLVQSEIGKALGFTCTKLTRKDKYLILAGNDGVVRDGSRRT
;
A
#
# COMPACT_ATOMS: atom_id res chain seq x y z
N MET A 1 -19.99 -40.50 -14.80
CA MET A 1 -19.57 -40.09 -13.45
C MET A 1 -18.39 -40.99 -13.09
N ALA A 2 -17.16 -40.60 -13.49
CA ALA A 2 -15.94 -41.38 -13.28
C ALA A 2 -15.26 -40.86 -12.02
N LEU A 3 -15.19 -41.71 -11.02
CA LEU A 3 -14.50 -41.48 -9.74
C LEU A 3 -12.99 -41.32 -10.00
N MET A 4 -12.48 -40.12 -9.94
CA MET A 4 -11.04 -39.88 -9.80
C MET A 4 -10.59 -40.34 -8.41
N LYS A 5 -9.80 -41.43 -8.37
CA LYS A 5 -9.12 -41.87 -7.16
C LYS A 5 -8.22 -40.75 -6.63
N PRO A 6 -8.19 -40.49 -5.31
CA PRO A 6 -7.30 -39.48 -4.73
C PRO A 6 -5.84 -39.91 -4.96
N LEU A 7 -5.07 -39.09 -5.66
CA LEU A 7 -3.63 -39.27 -5.74
C LEU A 7 -3.05 -39.27 -4.32
N SER A 8 -2.31 -40.32 -3.98
CA SER A 8 -1.69 -40.43 -2.67
C SER A 8 -0.74 -39.24 -2.43
N VAL A 9 -0.87 -38.59 -1.28
CA VAL A 9 -0.10 -37.43 -0.84
C VAL A 9 1.42 -37.66 -0.96
N GLN A 10 1.87 -38.92 -0.93
CA GLN A 10 3.28 -39.32 -1.06
C GLN A 10 3.87 -39.12 -2.48
N LYS A 11 3.06 -39.05 -3.55
CA LYS A 11 3.56 -38.82 -4.93
C LYS A 11 3.64 -37.35 -5.31
N LEU A 12 3.09 -36.45 -4.48
CA LEU A 12 3.06 -35.00 -4.74
C LEU A 12 4.48 -34.38 -4.77
N PRO A 13 5.41 -34.68 -3.83
CA PRO A 13 6.77 -34.15 -3.85
C PRO A 13 7.57 -34.60 -5.08
N LEU A 14 7.37 -35.85 -5.53
CA LEU A 14 8.09 -36.41 -6.69
C LEU A 14 7.64 -35.79 -8.01
N LEU A 15 6.34 -35.65 -8.20
CA LEU A 15 5.76 -34.97 -9.36
C LEU A 15 6.20 -33.50 -9.41
N PHE A 16 6.27 -32.88 -8.24
CA PHE A 16 6.71 -31.51 -8.08
C PHE A 16 8.21 -31.33 -8.43
N SER A 17 9.06 -32.22 -7.93
CA SER A 17 10.49 -32.25 -8.26
C SER A 17 10.74 -32.46 -9.76
N ILE A 18 9.97 -33.33 -10.39
CA ILE A 18 10.05 -33.58 -11.85
C ILE A 18 9.59 -32.35 -12.65
N LEU A 19 8.54 -31.66 -12.22
CA LEU A 19 8.06 -30.41 -12.87
C LEU A 19 9.09 -29.28 -12.75
N ILE A 20 9.72 -29.13 -11.60
CA ILE A 20 10.79 -28.18 -11.34
C ILE A 20 12.00 -28.48 -12.22
N LEU A 21 12.52 -29.72 -12.18
CA LEU A 21 13.66 -30.16 -12.96
C LEU A 21 13.41 -29.99 -14.48
N LYS A 22 12.21 -30.30 -14.96
CA LYS A 22 11.82 -30.10 -16.35
C LYS A 22 11.77 -28.63 -16.76
N HIS A 23 11.34 -27.74 -15.87
CA HIS A 23 11.28 -26.30 -16.13
C HIS A 23 12.68 -25.65 -16.18
N PHE A 24 13.61 -26.10 -15.32
CA PHE A 24 14.98 -25.58 -15.29
C PHE A 24 15.89 -26.24 -16.33
N ARG A 25 15.63 -27.49 -16.70
CA ARG A 25 16.49 -28.28 -17.63
C ARG A 25 16.17 -28.05 -19.10
N ASN A 26 14.95 -27.67 -19.47
CA ASN A 26 14.57 -27.32 -20.84
C ASN A 26 14.14 -25.85 -20.91
N PRO A 27 15.01 -24.90 -21.27
CA PRO A 27 14.54 -23.70 -21.91
C PRO A 27 13.95 -24.18 -23.25
N LYS A 28 12.62 -24.32 -23.34
CA LYS A 28 11.99 -24.48 -24.65
C LYS A 28 12.39 -23.25 -25.47
N ARG A 29 13.39 -23.40 -26.35
CA ARG A 29 13.42 -22.65 -27.58
C ARG A 29 12.13 -23.06 -28.30
N THR A 30 11.08 -22.29 -28.13
CA THR A 30 9.98 -22.26 -29.07
C THR A 30 10.55 -21.61 -30.31
N THR A 31 11.17 -22.45 -31.17
CA THR A 31 11.29 -22.15 -32.58
C THR A 31 9.85 -22.12 -33.11
N HIS A 32 9.18 -20.98 -33.01
CA HIS A 32 8.20 -20.62 -34.00
C HIS A 32 9.00 -20.46 -35.30
N GLN A 33 8.89 -21.42 -36.19
CA GLN A 33 9.14 -21.25 -37.63
C GLN A 33 8.03 -20.33 -38.18
N GLY A 34 8.07 -19.04 -37.79
CA GLY A 34 7.50 -17.96 -38.53
C GLY A 34 8.69 -17.28 -39.20
N ASN A 35 8.61 -17.01 -40.47
CA ASN A 35 9.61 -16.34 -41.28
C ASN A 35 10.23 -15.18 -40.47
N PHE A 36 11.48 -15.37 -40.06
CA PHE A 36 12.31 -14.28 -39.56
C PHE A 36 12.49 -13.32 -40.74
N TYR A 37 11.74 -12.26 -40.76
CA TYR A 37 12.14 -11.06 -41.48
C TYR A 37 13.48 -10.65 -40.86
N THR A 38 14.50 -10.63 -41.67
CA THR A 38 15.87 -10.25 -41.33
C THR A 38 15.88 -8.94 -40.60
N ALA A 39 16.51 -8.91 -39.40
CA ALA A 39 16.62 -7.76 -38.49
C ALA A 39 17.44 -6.57 -39.07
N ASP A 40 17.65 -6.52 -40.39
CA ASP A 40 18.51 -5.56 -41.06
C ASP A 40 17.85 -4.21 -41.38
N SER A 41 16.58 -3.97 -40.98
CA SER A 41 15.86 -2.71 -41.30
C SER A 41 15.32 -1.93 -40.10
N VAL A 42 15.56 -2.36 -38.87
CA VAL A 42 15.05 -1.62 -37.69
C VAL A 42 16.05 -0.54 -37.30
N GLU A 43 15.66 0.74 -37.42
CA GLU A 43 16.48 1.86 -36.98
C GLU A 43 16.47 1.99 -35.46
N TYR A 44 17.67 2.06 -34.86
CA TYR A 44 17.86 2.27 -33.43
C TYR A 44 18.18 3.72 -33.12
N HIS A 45 17.34 4.36 -32.35
CA HIS A 45 17.50 5.76 -31.95
C HIS A 45 17.74 5.89 -30.45
N LYS A 46 18.31 7.03 -30.03
CA LYS A 46 18.45 7.36 -28.61
C LYS A 46 17.12 7.86 -28.06
N PHE A 47 16.77 7.47 -26.83
CA PHE A 47 15.53 7.88 -26.17
C PHE A 47 15.33 9.41 -26.12
N GLN A 48 16.41 10.20 -25.96
CA GLN A 48 16.36 11.65 -25.90
C GLN A 48 15.69 12.29 -27.14
N VAL A 49 15.89 11.69 -28.32
CA VAL A 49 15.30 12.16 -29.58
C VAL A 49 13.78 11.98 -29.57
N LEU A 50 13.28 10.91 -28.92
CA LEU A 50 11.85 10.63 -28.83
C LEU A 50 11.09 11.73 -28.06
N GLY A 51 11.70 12.28 -27.00
CA GLY A 51 11.10 13.36 -26.21
C GLY A 51 10.85 14.65 -27.02
N GLN A 52 11.59 14.85 -28.12
CA GLN A 52 11.50 16.04 -28.98
C GLN A 52 10.49 15.89 -30.13
N ARG A 53 10.00 14.67 -30.39
CA ARG A 53 9.02 14.41 -31.50
C ARG A 53 7.67 15.04 -31.18
N GLN A 54 7.04 15.60 -32.23
CA GLN A 54 5.70 16.23 -32.15
C GLN A 54 4.58 15.26 -32.57
N ASP A 55 4.89 14.21 -33.32
CA ASP A 55 3.95 13.26 -33.92
C ASP A 55 3.57 12.06 -33.03
N LEU A 56 3.92 12.09 -31.74
CA LEU A 56 3.67 10.98 -30.82
C LEU A 56 2.18 10.73 -30.55
N GLU A 57 1.34 11.77 -30.67
CA GLU A 57 -0.10 11.69 -30.41
C GLU A 57 -0.83 10.72 -31.36
N ASP A 58 -0.24 10.42 -32.52
CA ASP A 58 -0.77 9.46 -33.49
C ASP A 58 -0.11 8.09 -33.42
N GLN A 59 0.94 7.92 -32.60
CA GLN A 59 1.75 6.71 -32.52
C GLN A 59 1.33 5.78 -31.38
N PHE A 60 1.42 4.49 -31.65
CA PHE A 60 1.34 3.43 -30.63
C PHE A 60 2.72 3.23 -30.01
N LEU A 61 2.78 3.25 -28.67
CA LEU A 61 4.03 3.09 -27.93
C LEU A 61 4.07 1.73 -27.21
N ILE A 62 5.08 0.91 -27.52
CA ILE A 62 5.36 -0.36 -26.83
C ILE A 62 6.60 -0.15 -25.98
N PHE A 63 6.52 -0.37 -24.68
CA PHE A 63 7.65 -0.11 -23.79
C PHE A 63 7.89 -1.27 -22.82
N ASN A 64 9.17 -1.50 -22.50
CA ASN A 64 9.55 -2.45 -21.45
C ASN A 64 9.47 -1.76 -20.08
N VAL A 65 8.67 -2.32 -19.16
CA VAL A 65 8.41 -1.73 -17.85
C VAL A 65 9.68 -1.61 -17.03
N GLU A 66 10.47 -2.69 -16.94
CA GLU A 66 11.65 -2.77 -16.07
C GLU A 66 12.81 -1.93 -16.59
N THR A 67 12.96 -1.84 -17.91
CA THR A 67 14.15 -1.25 -18.53
C THR A 67 13.94 0.15 -19.08
N SER A 68 12.68 0.57 -19.31
CA SER A 68 12.39 1.88 -19.90
C SER A 68 11.38 2.75 -19.16
N LEU A 69 10.71 2.24 -18.12
CA LEU A 69 9.80 3.03 -17.29
C LEU A 69 10.35 3.26 -15.88
N LEU A 70 10.90 2.19 -15.26
CA LEU A 70 11.42 2.26 -13.91
C LEU A 70 12.84 2.82 -13.88
N ARG A 71 13.12 3.70 -12.92
CA ARG A 71 14.44 4.31 -12.71
C ARG A 71 15.51 3.29 -12.29
N SER A 72 15.12 2.31 -11.48
CA SER A 72 16.00 1.24 -11.02
C SER A 72 15.63 -0.07 -11.67
N SER A 73 16.64 -0.82 -12.14
CA SER A 73 16.49 -2.17 -12.67
C SER A 73 16.36 -3.24 -11.59
N SER A 74 16.59 -2.89 -10.32
CA SER A 74 16.53 -3.86 -9.24
C SER A 74 15.11 -4.34 -9.00
N LEU A 75 14.89 -5.64 -9.14
CA LEU A 75 13.63 -6.30 -8.85
C LEU A 75 13.51 -6.74 -7.38
N PHE A 76 14.62 -6.69 -6.63
CA PHE A 76 14.68 -7.10 -5.23
C PHE A 76 13.58 -6.49 -4.36
N PRO A 77 13.29 -5.16 -4.41
CA PRO A 77 12.27 -4.55 -3.56
C PRO A 77 10.90 -5.20 -3.72
N TYR A 78 10.49 -5.46 -4.95
CA TYR A 78 9.16 -5.97 -5.26
C TYR A 78 8.99 -7.44 -4.84
N PHE A 79 10.03 -8.26 -5.06
CA PHE A 79 10.02 -9.65 -4.63
C PHE A 79 10.09 -9.80 -3.12
N LEU A 80 10.88 -8.96 -2.44
CA LEU A 80 10.90 -8.94 -0.97
C LEU A 80 9.53 -8.56 -0.39
N LEU A 81 8.86 -7.58 -0.99
CA LEU A 81 7.50 -7.20 -0.58
C LEU A 81 6.51 -8.36 -0.75
N VAL A 82 6.55 -9.07 -1.89
CA VAL A 82 5.70 -10.26 -2.07
C VAL A 82 6.03 -11.33 -1.03
N ALA A 83 7.31 -11.62 -0.80
CA ALA A 83 7.73 -12.62 0.17
C ALA A 83 7.29 -12.27 1.60
N PHE A 84 7.38 -10.99 1.97
CA PHE A 84 7.05 -10.51 3.32
C PHE A 84 5.53 -10.39 3.52
N GLU A 85 4.84 -9.74 2.61
CA GLU A 85 3.43 -9.34 2.78
C GLU A 85 2.44 -10.45 2.40
N ALA A 86 2.69 -11.16 1.28
CA ALA A 86 1.86 -12.28 0.84
C ALA A 86 2.29 -13.61 1.45
N GLY A 87 3.58 -13.73 1.77
CA GLY A 87 4.17 -14.93 2.35
C GLY A 87 4.25 -14.86 3.87
N SER A 88 5.43 -14.56 4.35
CA SER A 88 5.73 -14.40 5.78
C SER A 88 7.09 -13.72 5.98
N PRO A 89 7.38 -13.15 7.18
CA PRO A 89 8.71 -12.65 7.50
C PRO A 89 9.81 -13.71 7.32
N ILE A 90 9.52 -14.97 7.63
CA ILE A 90 10.48 -16.09 7.45
C ILE A 90 10.81 -16.29 5.98
N ARG A 91 9.81 -16.27 5.09
CA ARG A 91 10.02 -16.36 3.63
C ARG A 91 10.86 -15.21 3.11
N ALA A 92 10.57 -13.98 3.56
CA ALA A 92 11.34 -12.81 3.19
C ALA A 92 12.78 -12.89 3.69
N PHE A 93 13.02 -13.45 4.87
CA PHE A 93 14.35 -13.71 5.42
C PHE A 93 15.13 -14.75 4.59
N ILE A 94 14.48 -15.86 4.23
CA ILE A 94 15.06 -16.87 3.33
C ILE A 94 15.43 -16.23 1.98
N PHE A 95 14.53 -15.44 1.40
CA PHE A 95 14.80 -14.72 0.17
C PHE A 95 15.99 -13.76 0.30
N LEU A 96 16.09 -13.02 1.40
CA LEU A 96 17.21 -12.11 1.67
C LEU A 96 18.56 -12.86 1.73
N ILE A 97 18.62 -14.00 2.41
CA ILE A 97 19.85 -14.82 2.52
C ILE A 97 20.25 -15.40 1.14
N LEU A 98 19.28 -15.84 0.35
CA LEU A 98 19.53 -16.45 -0.95
C LEU A 98 19.82 -15.42 -2.06
N TYR A 99 19.45 -14.16 -1.84
CA TYR A 99 19.56 -13.12 -2.88
C TYR A 99 20.98 -12.90 -3.42
N PRO A 100 22.05 -12.87 -2.61
CA PRO A 100 23.42 -12.77 -3.14
C PRO A 100 23.78 -13.90 -4.13
N PHE A 101 23.30 -15.13 -3.87
CA PHE A 101 23.51 -16.27 -4.76
C PHE A 101 22.66 -16.15 -6.04
N ILE A 102 21.45 -15.60 -5.92
CA ILE A 102 20.54 -15.35 -7.05
C ILE A 102 21.16 -14.34 -8.01
N THR A 103 21.84 -13.30 -7.51
CA THR A 103 22.45 -12.24 -8.35
C THR A 103 23.61 -12.75 -9.20
N VAL A 104 24.26 -13.85 -8.83
CA VAL A 104 25.34 -14.49 -9.61
C VAL A 104 24.76 -15.34 -10.77
N CYS A 105 23.48 -15.70 -10.70
CA CYS A 105 22.82 -16.46 -11.75
C CYS A 105 22.57 -15.60 -13.00
N ARG A 106 22.43 -16.24 -14.18
CA ARG A 106 21.97 -15.54 -15.39
C ARG A 106 20.59 -14.94 -15.16
N ASP A 107 20.33 -13.76 -15.74
CA ASP A 107 19.10 -12.97 -15.53
C ASP A 107 17.80 -13.80 -15.60
N GLY A 108 17.66 -14.65 -16.61
CA GLY A 108 16.49 -15.49 -16.78
C GLY A 108 16.31 -16.56 -15.69
N LEU A 109 17.41 -17.09 -15.13
CA LEU A 109 17.38 -18.04 -14.02
C LEU A 109 17.14 -17.30 -12.70
N ALA A 110 17.79 -16.16 -12.51
CA ALA A 110 17.61 -15.31 -11.33
C ALA A 110 16.13 -14.95 -11.14
N LEU A 111 15.46 -14.48 -12.17
CA LEU A 111 14.03 -14.15 -12.12
C LEU A 111 13.17 -15.39 -11.78
N LYS A 112 13.43 -16.54 -12.37
CA LYS A 112 12.71 -17.80 -12.06
C LYS A 112 12.86 -18.21 -10.60
N LEU A 113 14.07 -18.08 -10.04
CA LEU A 113 14.35 -18.38 -8.63
C LEU A 113 13.61 -17.40 -7.71
N MET A 114 13.64 -16.10 -8.00
CA MET A 114 12.90 -15.09 -7.24
C MET A 114 11.40 -15.39 -7.22
N VAL A 115 10.82 -15.72 -8.39
CA VAL A 115 9.40 -16.08 -8.49
C VAL A 115 9.11 -17.35 -7.70
N MET A 116 9.94 -18.37 -7.81
CA MET A 116 9.74 -19.62 -7.09
C MET A 116 9.74 -19.41 -5.58
N ILE A 117 10.74 -18.71 -5.04
CA ILE A 117 10.87 -18.47 -3.59
C ILE A 117 9.70 -17.61 -3.08
N CYS A 118 9.35 -16.55 -3.82
CA CYS A 118 8.38 -15.58 -3.32
C CYS A 118 6.93 -16.02 -3.50
N PHE A 119 6.59 -16.75 -4.57
CA PHE A 119 5.19 -17.09 -4.89
C PHE A 119 4.78 -18.52 -4.54
N PHE A 120 5.71 -19.44 -4.36
CA PHE A 120 5.37 -20.84 -4.08
C PHE A 120 4.43 -20.98 -2.87
N GLY A 121 3.28 -21.68 -3.05
CA GLY A 121 2.32 -21.95 -1.99
C GLY A 121 1.46 -20.75 -1.55
N ILE A 122 1.51 -19.61 -2.26
CA ILE A 122 0.59 -18.51 -2.02
C ILE A 122 -0.75 -18.80 -2.72
N SER A 123 -1.85 -18.62 -2.03
CA SER A 123 -3.19 -18.78 -2.61
C SER A 123 -3.47 -17.67 -3.63
N LYS A 124 -3.85 -18.06 -4.87
CA LYS A 124 -4.22 -17.14 -5.94
C LYS A 124 -5.34 -16.19 -5.53
N ASP A 125 -6.40 -16.73 -4.93
CA ASP A 125 -7.60 -15.97 -4.58
C ASP A 125 -7.37 -14.97 -3.43
N ARG A 126 -6.35 -15.23 -2.61
CA ARG A 126 -5.96 -14.37 -1.48
C ARG A 126 -4.88 -13.36 -1.84
N PHE A 127 -4.20 -13.52 -2.95
CA PHE A 127 -3.14 -12.60 -3.37
C PHE A 127 -3.75 -11.25 -3.75
N ARG A 128 -3.45 -10.22 -2.98
CA ARG A 128 -3.90 -8.83 -3.20
C ARG A 128 -2.75 -7.84 -3.23
N GLU A 129 -1.54 -8.29 -2.98
CA GLU A 129 -0.35 -7.46 -2.84
C GLU A 129 -0.01 -6.73 -4.14
N GLY A 130 -0.30 -7.33 -5.30
CA GLY A 130 -0.17 -6.68 -6.61
C GLY A 130 -1.05 -5.44 -6.78
N ARG A 131 -2.20 -5.39 -6.09
CA ARG A 131 -3.12 -4.25 -6.11
C ARG A 131 -3.01 -3.34 -4.89
N ALA A 132 -2.73 -3.92 -3.72
CA ALA A 132 -2.79 -3.18 -2.47
C ALA A 132 -1.42 -2.67 -1.99
N VAL A 133 -0.32 -3.35 -2.35
CA VAL A 133 1.02 -3.05 -1.80
C VAL A 133 1.97 -2.55 -2.89
N LEU A 134 2.16 -3.32 -3.95
CA LEU A 134 3.18 -3.06 -4.98
C LEU A 134 3.03 -1.73 -5.71
N PRO A 135 1.80 -1.23 -6.02
CA PRO A 135 1.65 0.01 -6.78
C PRO A 135 2.35 1.20 -6.14
N LYS A 136 2.34 1.34 -4.80
CA LYS A 136 3.06 2.40 -4.10
C LYS A 136 4.54 2.41 -4.46
N PHE A 137 5.18 1.24 -4.37
CA PHE A 137 6.62 1.11 -4.55
C PHE A 137 7.04 1.17 -6.03
N PHE A 138 6.18 0.71 -6.94
CA PHE A 138 6.40 0.91 -8.37
C PHE A 138 6.29 2.40 -8.74
N LEU A 139 5.25 3.10 -8.28
CA LEU A 139 5.05 4.53 -8.56
C LEU A 139 6.20 5.39 -8.03
N GLU A 140 6.76 5.06 -6.88
CA GLU A 140 7.93 5.75 -6.32
C GLU A 140 9.21 5.54 -7.16
N ASN A 141 9.20 4.57 -8.07
CA ASN A 141 10.33 4.25 -8.96
C ASN A 141 10.09 4.61 -10.43
N VAL A 142 8.95 5.18 -10.78
CA VAL A 142 8.67 5.65 -12.16
C VAL A 142 9.55 6.85 -12.50
N GLY A 143 10.18 6.80 -13.69
CA GLY A 143 10.90 7.94 -14.26
C GLY A 143 9.93 8.94 -14.88
N ARG A 144 10.04 10.22 -14.46
CA ARG A 144 9.20 11.31 -14.97
C ARG A 144 9.35 11.45 -16.48
N GLU A 145 10.58 11.48 -16.96
CA GLU A 145 10.94 11.72 -18.36
C GLU A 145 10.32 10.63 -19.28
N SER A 146 10.41 9.38 -18.86
CA SER A 146 9.78 8.28 -19.61
C SER A 146 8.27 8.38 -19.59
N PHE A 147 7.68 8.65 -18.43
CA PHE A 147 6.23 8.72 -18.30
C PHE A 147 5.64 9.88 -19.09
N GLU A 148 6.30 11.05 -19.13
CA GLU A 148 5.88 12.20 -19.94
C GLU A 148 5.84 11.88 -21.45
N VAL A 149 6.80 11.08 -21.94
CA VAL A 149 6.81 10.57 -23.33
C VAL A 149 5.65 9.61 -23.56
N LEU A 150 5.47 8.62 -22.66
CA LEU A 150 4.40 7.62 -22.80
C LEU A 150 2.99 8.26 -22.81
N ARG A 151 2.79 9.30 -22.00
CA ARG A 151 1.52 10.03 -21.93
C ARG A 151 1.14 10.76 -23.21
N ARG A 152 2.10 11.03 -24.08
CA ARG A 152 1.87 11.68 -25.39
C ARG A 152 1.49 10.69 -26.49
N GLY A 153 1.65 9.38 -26.26
CA GLY A 153 1.28 8.36 -27.23
C GLY A 153 -0.23 8.18 -27.35
N LYS A 154 -0.70 7.80 -28.54
CA LYS A 154 -2.11 7.51 -28.82
C LYS A 154 -2.64 6.37 -27.96
N LYS A 155 -1.88 5.30 -27.87
CA LYS A 155 -2.09 4.14 -27.01
C LYS A 155 -0.76 3.54 -26.55
N THR A 156 -0.78 2.92 -25.41
CA THR A 156 0.41 2.40 -24.75
C THR A 156 0.29 0.92 -24.42
N VAL A 157 1.37 0.18 -24.67
CA VAL A 157 1.49 -1.24 -24.36
C VAL A 157 2.70 -1.45 -23.45
N GLY A 158 2.46 -1.75 -22.19
CA GLY A 158 3.51 -2.04 -21.23
C GLY A 158 3.87 -3.53 -21.23
N VAL A 159 5.08 -3.87 -21.64
CA VAL A 159 5.60 -5.25 -21.65
C VAL A 159 6.49 -5.45 -20.42
N SER A 160 6.26 -6.54 -19.69
CA SER A 160 6.98 -6.86 -18.47
C SER A 160 7.39 -8.33 -18.42
N ASN A 161 8.59 -8.61 -17.93
CA ASN A 161 9.06 -9.97 -17.63
C ASN A 161 8.54 -10.48 -16.28
N LEU A 162 7.96 -9.58 -15.45
CA LEU A 162 7.39 -9.91 -14.15
C LEU A 162 6.06 -10.67 -14.28
N PRO A 163 5.66 -11.39 -13.24
CA PRO A 163 4.31 -11.91 -13.12
C PRO A 163 3.26 -10.82 -13.34
N HIS A 164 2.30 -11.08 -14.22
CA HIS A 164 1.22 -10.12 -14.55
C HIS A 164 0.51 -9.58 -13.30
N VAL A 165 0.25 -10.45 -12.33
CA VAL A 165 -0.38 -10.10 -11.05
C VAL A 165 0.40 -9.06 -10.22
N MET A 166 1.68 -8.82 -10.50
CA MET A 166 2.49 -7.80 -9.83
C MET A 166 2.35 -6.42 -10.45
N VAL A 167 2.20 -6.35 -11.79
CA VAL A 167 2.33 -5.10 -12.55
C VAL A 167 1.00 -4.55 -13.09
N GLU A 168 -0.03 -5.40 -13.22
CA GLU A 168 -1.30 -5.02 -13.84
C GLU A 168 -1.94 -3.79 -13.19
N SER A 169 -2.16 -3.82 -11.87
CA SER A 169 -2.82 -2.72 -11.17
C SER A 169 -1.99 -1.44 -11.17
N PHE A 170 -0.67 -1.56 -11.05
CA PHE A 170 0.24 -0.43 -11.13
C PHE A 170 0.13 0.30 -12.49
N LEU A 171 0.20 -0.45 -13.59
CA LEU A 171 0.19 0.12 -14.93
C LEU A 171 -1.20 0.58 -15.36
N ARG A 172 -2.23 -0.26 -15.16
CA ARG A 172 -3.60 0.04 -15.62
C ARG A 172 -4.35 0.99 -14.68
N ASP A 173 -4.31 0.72 -13.36
CA ASP A 173 -5.15 1.48 -12.43
C ASP A 173 -4.51 2.82 -12.04
N HIS A 174 -3.18 2.97 -12.08
CA HIS A 174 -2.50 4.18 -11.62
C HIS A 174 -1.82 4.99 -12.73
N LEU A 175 -1.28 4.35 -13.76
CA LEU A 175 -0.61 5.04 -14.87
C LEU A 175 -1.47 5.13 -16.14
N ASP A 176 -2.67 4.54 -16.13
CA ASP A 176 -3.63 4.57 -17.25
C ASP A 176 -3.06 3.97 -18.55
N ILE A 177 -2.27 2.90 -18.44
CA ILE A 177 -1.71 2.17 -19.58
C ILE A 177 -2.79 1.28 -20.19
N ASP A 178 -3.01 1.39 -21.50
CA ASP A 178 -4.09 0.70 -22.21
C ASP A 178 -3.97 -0.82 -22.17
N TYR A 179 -2.77 -1.33 -22.46
CA TYR A 179 -2.51 -2.77 -22.54
C TYR A 179 -1.31 -3.15 -21.67
N VAL A 180 -1.47 -4.21 -20.90
CA VAL A 180 -0.42 -4.71 -20.00
C VAL A 180 -0.11 -6.16 -20.34
N VAL A 181 1.13 -6.42 -20.71
CA VAL A 181 1.68 -7.74 -21.01
C VAL A 181 2.62 -8.16 -19.90
N GLY A 182 2.28 -9.21 -19.19
CA GLY A 182 3.12 -9.83 -18.16
C GLY A 182 3.08 -11.34 -18.28
N LYS A 183 3.92 -12.05 -17.53
CA LYS A 183 3.93 -13.52 -17.50
C LYS A 183 2.86 -14.05 -16.56
N ASP A 184 2.18 -15.13 -16.95
CA ASP A 184 1.21 -15.80 -16.08
C ASP A 184 1.92 -16.75 -15.11
N LEU A 185 1.45 -16.79 -13.86
CA LEU A 185 1.91 -17.75 -12.86
C LEU A 185 1.12 -19.04 -12.97
N LYS A 186 1.82 -20.18 -12.97
CA LYS A 186 1.18 -21.49 -12.92
C LYS A 186 0.47 -21.69 -11.58
N VAL A 187 -0.76 -22.18 -11.66
CA VAL A 187 -1.62 -22.45 -10.50
C VAL A 187 -1.93 -23.94 -10.43
N PHE A 188 -1.82 -24.50 -9.24
CA PHE A 188 -2.22 -25.87 -8.94
C PHE A 188 -3.06 -25.88 -7.66
N CYS A 189 -4.26 -26.47 -7.72
CA CYS A 189 -5.21 -26.50 -6.60
C CYS A 189 -5.46 -25.14 -5.92
N GLY A 190 -5.50 -24.05 -6.72
CA GLY A 190 -5.74 -22.70 -6.19
C GLY A 190 -4.51 -21.99 -5.61
N TYR A 191 -3.32 -22.61 -5.68
CA TYR A 191 -2.07 -22.05 -5.18
C TYR A 191 -1.07 -21.83 -6.31
N PHE A 192 -0.28 -20.77 -6.21
CA PHE A 192 0.83 -20.54 -7.14
C PHE A 192 1.94 -21.56 -6.92
N VAL A 193 2.43 -22.15 -8.02
CA VAL A 193 3.51 -23.15 -8.00
C VAL A 193 4.89 -22.48 -8.04
N GLY A 194 4.96 -21.16 -8.22
CA GLY A 194 6.22 -20.44 -8.36
C GLY A 194 6.88 -20.59 -9.74
N LEU A 195 6.14 -21.03 -10.75
CA LEU A 195 6.60 -21.14 -12.13
C LEU A 195 5.82 -20.18 -13.02
N MET A 196 6.50 -19.61 -14.01
CA MET A 196 5.91 -18.70 -15.00
C MET A 196 5.74 -19.37 -16.35
N GLU A 197 4.75 -18.91 -17.10
CA GLU A 197 4.54 -19.25 -18.51
C GLU A 197 4.15 -17.99 -19.30
N GLU A 198 4.39 -18.03 -20.61
CA GLU A 198 3.94 -16.95 -21.49
C GLU A 198 2.41 -16.88 -21.49
N ARG A 199 1.88 -15.67 -21.44
CA ARG A 199 0.43 -15.44 -21.44
C ARG A 199 -0.14 -15.79 -22.81
N ARG A 200 -1.03 -16.77 -22.85
CA ARG A 200 -1.57 -17.34 -24.11
C ARG A 200 -2.61 -16.46 -24.80
N LYS A 201 -3.24 -15.53 -24.10
CA LYS A 201 -4.29 -14.67 -24.65
C LYS A 201 -4.04 -13.23 -24.24
N LEU A 202 -3.43 -12.49 -25.12
CA LEU A 202 -3.46 -11.04 -25.07
C LEU A 202 -4.08 -10.56 -26.38
N ILE A 203 -5.24 -9.91 -26.27
CA ILE A 203 -5.91 -9.32 -27.42
C ILE A 203 -5.35 -7.89 -27.54
N VAL A 204 -4.13 -7.77 -28.06
CA VAL A 204 -3.68 -6.51 -28.67
C VAL A 204 -4.05 -6.65 -30.15
N PRO A 205 -4.85 -5.75 -30.69
CA PRO A 205 -5.21 -5.81 -32.12
C PRO A 205 -3.95 -5.75 -33.00
N ASP A 206 -3.87 -6.57 -34.02
CA ASP A 206 -2.67 -6.66 -34.89
C ASP A 206 -2.32 -5.32 -35.55
N ASN A 207 -3.30 -4.47 -35.82
CA ASN A 207 -3.11 -3.11 -36.35
C ASN A 207 -2.36 -2.18 -35.39
N VAL A 208 -2.32 -2.48 -34.10
CA VAL A 208 -1.57 -1.72 -33.08
C VAL A 208 -0.07 -2.08 -33.14
N LEU A 209 0.26 -3.30 -33.53
CA LEU A 209 1.64 -3.81 -33.51
C LEU A 209 2.46 -3.33 -34.72
N HIS A 210 1.87 -3.28 -35.92
CA HIS A 210 2.60 -3.03 -37.18
C HIS A 210 3.12 -1.60 -37.39
N ASN A 211 2.67 -0.61 -36.61
CA ASN A 211 3.11 0.79 -36.71
C ASN A 211 3.57 1.37 -35.37
N ALA A 212 3.91 0.50 -34.41
CA ALA A 212 4.28 0.93 -33.08
C ALA A 212 5.75 1.35 -33.00
N ILE A 213 6.01 2.30 -32.08
CA ILE A 213 7.35 2.69 -31.65
C ILE A 213 7.71 1.86 -30.42
N GLY A 214 8.85 1.18 -30.46
CA GLY A 214 9.37 0.40 -29.34
C GLY A 214 10.30 1.22 -28.44
N ILE A 215 10.18 1.07 -27.11
CA ILE A 215 11.06 1.71 -26.13
C ILE A 215 11.59 0.66 -25.17
N SER A 216 12.90 0.45 -25.14
CA SER A 216 13.55 -0.51 -24.24
C SER A 216 14.96 -0.09 -23.83
N GLY A 217 15.43 -0.55 -22.68
CA GLY A 217 16.80 -0.35 -22.21
C GLY A 217 17.75 -1.50 -22.53
N CYS A 218 17.28 -2.60 -23.11
CA CYS A 218 18.06 -3.79 -23.38
C CYS A 218 17.84 -4.34 -24.79
N LYS A 219 18.93 -4.57 -25.53
CA LYS A 219 18.83 -5.19 -26.87
C LYS A 219 18.23 -6.60 -26.85
N LYS A 220 18.36 -7.33 -25.74
CA LYS A 220 17.75 -8.66 -25.57
C LYS A 220 16.21 -8.64 -25.52
N ASP A 221 15.61 -7.50 -25.22
CA ASP A 221 14.15 -7.36 -25.20
C ASP A 221 13.55 -7.45 -26.61
N PHE A 222 14.37 -7.22 -27.65
CA PHE A 222 13.91 -7.27 -29.05
C PHE A 222 13.71 -8.69 -29.57
N ASP A 223 14.25 -9.69 -28.87
CA ASP A 223 13.91 -11.11 -29.14
C ASP A 223 12.46 -11.43 -28.69
N CYS A 224 11.79 -10.49 -28.02
CA CYS A 224 10.40 -10.61 -27.62
C CYS A 224 9.48 -10.31 -28.81
N PRO A 225 8.48 -11.15 -29.11
CA PRO A 225 7.56 -10.96 -30.23
C PRO A 225 6.87 -9.58 -30.28
N TRP A 226 6.72 -8.92 -29.13
CA TRP A 226 6.09 -7.61 -29.01
C TRP A 226 6.90 -6.47 -29.66
N PHE A 227 8.23 -6.58 -29.67
CA PHE A 227 9.11 -5.59 -30.26
C PHE A 227 9.49 -5.91 -31.71
N ALA A 228 9.29 -7.17 -32.15
CA ALA A 228 9.65 -7.61 -33.51
C ALA A 228 8.87 -6.89 -34.61
N HIS A 229 7.70 -6.34 -34.30
CA HIS A 229 6.83 -5.64 -35.24
C HIS A 229 6.92 -4.12 -35.15
N CYS A 230 7.78 -3.57 -34.28
CA CYS A 230 7.96 -2.13 -34.14
C CYS A 230 8.67 -1.56 -35.38
N LYS A 231 8.15 -0.43 -35.87
CA LYS A 231 8.74 0.32 -36.98
C LYS A 231 10.08 0.95 -36.60
N GLU A 232 10.14 1.51 -35.41
CA GLU A 232 11.31 2.21 -34.87
C GLU A 232 11.52 1.76 -33.41
N ILE A 233 12.78 1.71 -32.98
CA ILE A 233 13.13 1.31 -31.61
C ILE A 233 14.01 2.37 -30.97
N TYR A 234 13.60 2.83 -29.79
CA TYR A 234 14.31 3.81 -28.98
C TYR A 234 14.96 3.13 -27.77
N LEU A 235 16.28 3.32 -27.67
CA LEU A 235 17.09 2.72 -26.61
C LEU A 235 17.26 3.70 -25.46
N VAL A 236 16.86 3.27 -24.26
CA VAL A 236 17.11 3.98 -23.01
C VAL A 236 18.44 3.53 -22.44
N ASN A 237 19.40 4.45 -22.27
CA ASN A 237 20.67 4.15 -21.62
C ASN A 237 20.47 4.03 -20.10
N GLU A 238 21.14 3.06 -19.46
CA GLU A 238 21.08 2.88 -18.02
C GLU A 238 21.57 4.10 -17.24
N GLN A 239 22.61 4.79 -17.73
CA GLN A 239 23.11 6.03 -17.11
C GLN A 239 22.06 7.14 -17.18
N GLU A 240 21.41 7.30 -18.33
CA GLU A 240 20.31 8.26 -18.53
C GLU A 240 19.16 7.98 -17.55
N ARG A 241 18.73 6.72 -17.46
CA ARG A 241 17.66 6.27 -16.59
C ARG A 241 17.93 6.52 -15.10
N ARG A 242 19.17 6.35 -14.63
CA ARG A 242 19.57 6.67 -13.25
C ARG A 242 19.46 8.15 -12.92
N ASN A 243 19.60 9.02 -13.92
CA ASN A 243 19.48 10.46 -13.78
C ASN A 243 18.03 10.98 -13.89
N TRP A 244 17.07 10.14 -14.23
CA TRP A 244 15.68 10.55 -14.31
C TRP A 244 15.15 10.99 -12.96
N HIS A 245 14.29 12.00 -12.98
CA HIS A 245 13.57 12.44 -11.80
C HIS A 245 12.43 11.46 -11.48
N GLN A 246 12.12 11.37 -10.20
CA GLN A 246 10.94 10.61 -9.76
C GLN A 246 9.67 11.32 -10.26
N LEU A 247 8.70 10.55 -10.73
CA LEU A 247 7.39 11.10 -11.09
C LEU A 247 6.73 11.71 -9.84
N PRO A 248 6.39 13.02 -9.86
CA PRO A 248 5.72 13.65 -8.73
C PRO A 248 4.33 13.05 -8.48
N ARG A 249 3.93 12.95 -7.21
CA ARG A 249 2.64 12.35 -6.83
C ARG A 249 1.42 13.07 -7.42
N ASN A 250 1.51 14.36 -7.65
CA ASN A 250 0.45 15.17 -8.30
C ASN A 250 0.34 14.93 -9.81
N SER A 251 1.35 14.29 -10.41
CA SER A 251 1.36 13.93 -11.83
C SER A 251 0.83 12.52 -12.11
N TYR A 252 0.45 11.77 -11.07
CA TYR A 252 -0.17 10.46 -11.26
C TYR A 252 -1.56 10.64 -11.90
N PRO A 253 -1.89 9.94 -13.01
CA PRO A 253 -3.23 9.98 -13.60
C PRO A 253 -4.32 9.66 -12.59
N LYS A 254 -4.06 8.66 -11.74
CA LYS A 254 -4.93 8.32 -10.62
C LYS A 254 -4.15 8.41 -9.32
N PRO A 255 -4.57 9.28 -8.39
CA PRO A 255 -3.84 9.48 -7.14
C PRO A 255 -3.83 8.21 -6.29
N LEU A 256 -2.68 7.93 -5.66
CA LEU A 256 -2.53 6.83 -4.72
C LEU A 256 -3.06 7.25 -3.34
N ILE A 257 -4.36 7.03 -3.10
CA ILE A 257 -5.01 7.39 -1.82
C ILE A 257 -4.92 6.22 -0.83
N PHE A 258 -5.04 5.00 -1.32
CA PHE A 258 -5.04 3.81 -0.49
C PHE A 258 -3.94 2.85 -0.89
N HIS A 259 -3.20 2.38 0.09
CA HIS A 259 -2.27 1.25 -0.03
C HIS A 259 -2.23 0.47 1.29
N ASP A 260 -1.73 -0.75 1.24
CA ASP A 260 -1.61 -1.64 2.40
C ASP A 260 -0.15 -2.14 2.57
N GLY A 261 0.05 -3.16 3.39
CA GLY A 261 1.35 -3.73 3.74
C GLY A 261 1.91 -3.18 5.05
N ARG A 262 2.90 -3.85 5.60
CA ARG A 262 3.55 -3.46 6.86
C ARG A 262 4.79 -2.61 6.66
N LEU A 263 5.51 -2.79 5.55
CA LEU A 263 6.74 -2.06 5.30
C LEU A 263 6.46 -0.62 4.87
N ALA A 264 7.05 0.35 5.57
CA ALA A 264 6.88 1.78 5.30
C ALA A 264 7.93 2.33 4.33
N PHE A 265 9.06 1.66 4.17
CA PHE A 265 10.19 2.05 3.32
C PHE A 265 10.28 1.16 2.08
N GLN A 266 10.93 1.65 1.03
CA GLN A 266 11.28 0.83 -0.13
C GLN A 266 12.47 -0.07 0.24
N PRO A 267 12.30 -1.40 0.27
CA PRO A 267 13.35 -2.29 0.73
C PRO A 267 14.47 -2.41 -0.29
N SER A 268 15.65 -1.87 0.02
CA SER A 268 16.92 -2.30 -0.59
C SER A 268 17.47 -3.51 0.17
N PHE A 269 18.49 -4.18 -0.37
CA PHE A 269 19.13 -5.31 0.32
C PHE A 269 19.65 -4.93 1.70
N LEU A 270 20.37 -3.82 1.81
CA LEU A 270 20.91 -3.34 3.08
C LEU A 270 19.82 -2.87 4.05
N ALA A 271 18.80 -2.17 3.54
CA ALA A 271 17.67 -1.74 4.38
C ALA A 271 16.86 -2.93 4.90
N ALA A 272 16.68 -3.97 4.08
CA ALA A 272 16.04 -5.21 4.51
C ALA A 272 16.88 -5.96 5.56
N LEU A 273 18.20 -6.03 5.38
CA LEU A 273 19.09 -6.61 6.37
C LEU A 273 19.02 -5.85 7.70
N ALA A 274 19.09 -4.52 7.67
CA ALA A 274 18.94 -3.67 8.85
C ALA A 274 17.59 -3.87 9.53
N MET A 275 16.51 -4.01 8.77
CA MET A 275 15.18 -4.31 9.30
C MET A 275 15.16 -5.66 10.03
N PHE A 276 15.71 -6.73 9.44
CA PHE A 276 15.74 -8.04 10.09
C PHE A 276 16.62 -8.06 11.35
N MET A 277 17.73 -7.31 11.36
CA MET A 277 18.53 -7.11 12.57
C MET A 277 17.78 -6.33 13.64
N TRP A 278 16.94 -5.37 13.23
CA TRP A 278 16.11 -4.58 14.14
C TRP A 278 14.94 -5.36 14.74
N LEU A 279 14.38 -6.34 14.03
CA LEU A 279 13.15 -7.05 14.46
C LEU A 279 13.18 -7.53 15.92
N PRO A 280 14.22 -8.22 16.43
CA PRO A 280 14.25 -8.67 17.83
C PRO A 280 14.22 -7.50 18.82
N LEU A 281 15.02 -6.45 18.55
CA LEU A 281 15.06 -5.26 19.39
C LEU A 281 13.75 -4.48 19.33
N GLY A 282 13.19 -4.32 18.13
CA GLY A 282 11.92 -3.64 17.92
C GLY A 282 10.76 -4.36 18.61
N PHE A 283 10.76 -5.69 18.58
CA PHE A 283 9.77 -6.51 19.29
C PHE A 283 9.84 -6.29 20.81
N THR A 284 11.03 -6.38 21.39
CA THR A 284 11.25 -6.13 22.83
C THR A 284 10.86 -4.71 23.19
N LEU A 285 11.24 -3.72 22.38
CA LEU A 285 10.91 -2.32 22.58
C LEU A 285 9.40 -2.07 22.54
N ALA A 286 8.68 -2.72 21.62
CA ALA A 286 7.22 -2.62 21.54
C ALA A 286 6.54 -3.17 22.79
N ILE A 287 7.03 -4.30 23.37
CA ILE A 287 6.53 -4.84 24.63
C ILE A 287 6.74 -3.83 25.76
N ILE A 288 7.97 -3.31 25.91
CA ILE A 288 8.30 -2.33 26.96
C ILE A 288 7.41 -1.10 26.84
N ARG A 289 7.28 -0.53 25.64
CA ARG A 289 6.42 0.63 25.37
C ARG A 289 4.95 0.36 25.69
N THR A 290 4.46 -0.84 25.36
CA THR A 290 3.08 -1.26 25.68
C THR A 290 2.88 -1.34 27.19
N LEU A 291 3.81 -1.98 27.91
CA LEU A 291 3.73 -2.10 29.37
C LEU A 291 3.74 -0.72 30.05
N ILE A 292 4.63 0.18 29.64
CA ILE A 292 4.68 1.56 30.15
C ILE A 292 3.33 2.27 29.93
N ALA A 293 2.74 2.15 28.72
CA ALA A 293 1.46 2.79 28.39
C ALA A 293 0.28 2.25 29.22
N LEU A 294 0.34 0.97 29.63
CA LEU A 294 -0.75 0.31 30.35
C LEU A 294 -0.65 0.42 31.88
N THR A 295 0.57 0.50 32.42
CA THR A 295 0.80 0.34 33.86
C THR A 295 1.14 1.64 34.56
N LEU A 296 1.70 2.63 33.84
CA LEU A 296 2.18 3.86 34.46
C LEU A 296 1.20 5.04 34.24
N PRO A 297 1.03 5.91 35.24
CA PRO A 297 0.29 7.16 35.06
C PRO A 297 0.98 8.06 34.05
N PHE A 298 0.21 8.97 33.40
CA PHE A 298 0.69 9.79 32.29
C PHE A 298 1.92 10.65 32.64
N GLU A 299 2.00 11.12 33.88
CA GLU A 299 3.11 11.94 34.37
C GLU A 299 4.47 11.22 34.28
N ILE A 300 4.47 9.89 34.44
CA ILE A 300 5.67 9.05 34.37
C ILE A 300 5.80 8.43 32.97
N ALA A 301 4.68 7.94 32.41
CA ALA A 301 4.69 7.28 31.12
C ALA A 301 5.20 8.20 29.99
N ILE A 302 4.80 9.49 30.03
CA ILE A 302 5.16 10.50 29.03
C ILE A 302 6.68 10.69 28.89
N PRO A 303 7.40 11.11 29.94
CA PRO A 303 8.84 11.31 29.85
C PRO A 303 9.58 10.00 29.52
N LEU A 304 9.12 8.86 30.05
CA LEU A 304 9.73 7.58 29.76
C LEU A 304 9.55 7.16 28.29
N MET A 305 8.35 7.38 27.72
CA MET A 305 8.12 7.15 26.28
C MET A 305 9.02 8.03 25.40
N HIS A 306 9.25 9.28 25.80
CA HIS A 306 10.18 10.16 25.08
C HIS A 306 11.62 9.64 25.18
N PHE A 307 12.04 9.20 26.33
CA PHE A 307 13.37 8.62 26.56
C PHE A 307 13.61 7.39 25.68
N ILE A 308 12.61 6.52 25.53
CA ILE A 308 12.70 5.32 24.67
C ILE A 308 12.29 5.58 23.20
N GLY A 309 12.31 6.84 22.75
CA GLY A 309 12.29 7.24 21.35
C GLY A 309 10.94 7.59 20.74
N ILE A 310 9.83 7.57 21.48
CA ILE A 310 8.53 8.06 20.98
C ILE A 310 8.48 9.58 21.12
N ARG A 311 8.22 10.29 20.02
CA ARG A 311 8.16 11.76 20.02
C ARG A 311 6.72 12.21 19.78
N ILE A 312 6.14 12.96 20.73
CA ILE A 312 4.80 13.54 20.57
C ILE A 312 4.91 15.07 20.69
N ARG A 313 4.51 15.76 19.61
CA ARG A 313 4.44 17.23 19.57
C ARG A 313 2.99 17.67 19.67
N VAL A 314 2.69 18.51 20.64
CA VAL A 314 1.35 19.05 20.85
C VAL A 314 1.37 20.56 20.64
N SER A 315 0.48 21.05 19.78
CA SER A 315 0.25 22.47 19.55
C SER A 315 -1.19 22.82 19.90
N LYS A 316 -1.38 23.82 20.77
CA LYS A 316 -2.69 24.31 21.18
C LYS A 316 -2.78 25.81 20.90
N PRO A 317 -3.89 26.33 20.35
CA PRO A 317 -4.07 27.76 20.17
C PRO A 317 -4.21 28.44 21.54
N HIS A 318 -3.89 29.74 21.64
CA HIS A 318 -4.02 30.51 22.88
C HIS A 318 -5.47 30.53 23.42
N SER A 319 -6.45 30.47 22.51
CA SER A 319 -7.87 30.35 22.86
C SER A 319 -8.26 29.00 23.47
N PHE A 320 -7.37 28.00 23.40
CA PHE A 320 -7.55 26.68 24.03
C PHE A 320 -7.20 26.78 25.52
N SER A 321 -7.79 27.78 26.21
CA SER A 321 -7.51 28.05 27.61
C SER A 321 -7.74 26.80 28.47
N ASN A 322 -6.83 26.60 29.43
CA ASN A 322 -7.00 25.60 30.47
C ASN A 322 -8.40 25.75 31.07
N ARG A 323 -9.10 24.60 31.24
CA ARG A 323 -10.37 24.60 31.99
C ARG A 323 -10.21 25.46 33.23
N LYS A 324 -11.01 26.53 33.35
CA LYS A 324 -11.15 27.18 34.62
C LYS A 324 -11.75 26.17 35.57
N HIS A 325 -11.20 26.04 36.78
CA HIS A 325 -11.78 25.21 37.81
C HIS A 325 -13.27 25.59 37.97
N GLY A 326 -14.19 24.68 37.58
CA GLY A 326 -15.64 24.90 37.64
C GLY A 326 -16.40 24.75 36.29
N GLU A 327 -15.74 24.73 35.14
CA GLU A 327 -16.46 24.50 33.88
C GLU A 327 -16.86 23.04 33.73
N ALA A 328 -18.14 22.75 33.91
CA ALA A 328 -18.75 21.42 33.85
C ALA A 328 -18.95 20.91 32.41
N LYS A 329 -18.73 21.76 31.37
CA LYS A 329 -19.05 21.39 29.97
C LYS A 329 -18.03 20.41 29.39
N ARG A 330 -18.51 19.22 29.03
CA ARG A 330 -17.70 18.17 28.39
C ARG A 330 -17.39 18.54 26.96
N ARG A 331 -16.23 18.11 26.44
CA ARG A 331 -15.72 18.47 25.13
C ARG A 331 -15.82 17.28 24.16
N LEU A 332 -16.30 17.56 22.96
CA LEU A 332 -16.29 16.61 21.83
C LEU A 332 -15.09 16.91 20.93
N TYR A 333 -14.08 16.06 21.00
CA TYR A 333 -12.91 16.11 20.11
C TYR A 333 -13.20 15.34 18.83
N VAL A 334 -12.91 15.95 17.69
CA VAL A 334 -13.03 15.33 16.38
C VAL A 334 -11.68 15.34 15.69
N SER A 335 -11.15 14.17 15.37
CA SER A 335 -9.85 14.06 14.70
C SER A 335 -9.91 13.23 13.43
N ASN A 336 -8.97 13.49 12.51
CA ASN A 336 -8.70 12.58 11.41
C ASN A 336 -8.10 11.26 11.93
N HIS A 337 -8.04 10.23 11.07
CA HIS A 337 -7.67 8.88 11.52
C HIS A 337 -6.46 8.32 10.76
N LYS A 338 -5.27 8.42 11.35
CA LYS A 338 -4.00 7.90 10.82
C LYS A 338 -3.69 6.49 11.32
N THR A 339 -3.88 6.24 12.62
CA THR A 339 -3.64 4.94 13.25
C THR A 339 -4.66 4.68 14.37
N LEU A 340 -4.70 3.46 14.90
CA LEU A 340 -5.53 3.12 16.06
C LEU A 340 -5.10 3.85 17.35
N LEU A 341 -3.90 4.47 17.37
CA LEU A 341 -3.39 5.21 18.52
C LEU A 341 -3.86 6.67 18.58
N ASP A 342 -4.52 7.18 17.53
CA ASP A 342 -4.91 8.60 17.46
C ASP A 342 -5.75 9.07 18.66
N PRO A 343 -6.78 8.33 19.12
CA PRO A 343 -7.54 8.71 20.32
C PRO A 343 -6.68 8.75 21.58
N ILE A 344 -5.71 7.85 21.69
CA ILE A 344 -4.76 7.79 22.81
C ILE A 344 -3.86 9.01 22.79
N VAL A 345 -3.40 9.45 21.61
CA VAL A 345 -2.61 10.67 21.46
C VAL A 345 -3.40 11.92 21.83
N VAL A 346 -4.70 11.98 21.52
CA VAL A 346 -5.58 13.08 21.96
C VAL A 346 -5.74 13.07 23.48
N SER A 347 -5.96 11.92 24.10
CA SER A 347 -6.01 11.75 25.57
C SER A 347 -4.71 12.22 26.22
N TYR A 348 -3.59 11.78 25.71
CA TYR A 348 -2.26 12.21 26.13
C TYR A 348 -2.08 13.73 26.01
N ALA A 349 -2.43 14.33 24.87
CA ALA A 349 -2.28 15.76 24.60
C ALA A 349 -3.18 16.63 25.50
N THR A 350 -4.33 16.12 25.89
CA THR A 350 -5.25 16.81 26.82
C THR A 350 -4.98 16.50 28.29
N ARG A 351 -4.10 15.53 28.58
CA ARG A 351 -3.85 14.96 29.92
C ARG A 351 -5.14 14.48 30.58
N ASN A 352 -6.08 13.97 29.80
CA ASN A 352 -7.37 13.52 30.26
C ASN A 352 -7.48 11.99 30.20
N THR A 353 -7.33 11.33 31.35
CA THR A 353 -7.42 9.88 31.51
C THR A 353 -8.83 9.34 31.37
N THR A 354 -9.85 10.20 31.55
CA THR A 354 -11.27 9.81 31.47
C THR A 354 -11.85 9.99 30.07
N LEU A 355 -11.02 10.44 29.08
CA LEU A 355 -11.43 10.59 27.70
C LEU A 355 -11.94 9.24 27.15
N THR A 356 -13.12 9.23 26.57
CA THR A 356 -13.72 8.04 25.97
C THR A 356 -13.60 8.10 24.45
N ALA A 357 -13.12 7.04 23.83
CA ALA A 357 -13.07 6.90 22.37
C ALA A 357 -14.24 6.04 21.86
N VAL A 358 -14.88 6.46 20.78
CA VAL A 358 -15.90 5.64 20.10
C VAL A 358 -15.34 4.99 18.85
N THR A 359 -15.74 3.75 18.60
CA THR A 359 -15.20 2.93 17.50
C THR A 359 -16.27 2.01 16.93
N TYR A 360 -16.17 1.68 15.61
CA TYR A 360 -17.08 0.73 14.95
C TYR A 360 -16.52 -0.68 14.82
N SER A 361 -15.21 -0.86 14.83
CA SER A 361 -14.60 -2.13 14.39
C SER A 361 -13.30 -2.47 15.12
N LEU A 362 -13.13 -1.99 16.33
CA LEU A 362 -11.99 -2.38 17.15
C LEU A 362 -12.13 -3.85 17.58
N SER A 363 -11.04 -4.60 17.59
CA SER A 363 -11.06 -5.97 18.09
C SER A 363 -11.23 -5.98 19.62
N ARG A 364 -11.84 -7.04 20.18
CA ARG A 364 -11.96 -7.19 21.64
C ARG A 364 -10.59 -7.12 22.34
N MET A 365 -9.56 -7.72 21.73
CA MET A 365 -8.19 -7.65 22.25
C MET A 365 -7.68 -6.20 22.29
N SER A 366 -7.92 -5.42 21.24
CA SER A 366 -7.52 -4.01 21.23
C SER A 366 -8.29 -3.15 22.22
N GLU A 367 -9.55 -3.49 22.52
CA GLU A 367 -10.33 -2.83 23.57
C GLU A 367 -9.76 -3.10 24.96
N ILE A 368 -9.36 -4.36 25.23
CA ILE A 368 -8.76 -4.75 26.51
C ILE A 368 -7.38 -4.10 26.72
N ILE A 369 -6.58 -4.00 25.67
CA ILE A 369 -5.22 -3.44 25.71
C ILE A 369 -5.24 -1.90 25.57
N SER A 370 -6.40 -1.27 25.45
CA SER A 370 -6.48 0.19 25.33
C SER A 370 -6.26 0.88 26.68
N PRO A 371 -5.32 1.84 26.79
CA PRO A 371 -5.12 2.62 28.03
C PRO A 371 -6.23 3.65 28.29
N ILE A 372 -7.17 3.82 27.37
CA ILE A 372 -8.33 4.70 27.51
C ILE A 372 -9.62 3.90 27.29
N LYS A 373 -10.72 4.38 27.86
CA LYS A 373 -12.03 3.76 27.67
C LYS A 373 -12.43 3.80 26.20
N THR A 374 -12.78 2.65 25.63
CA THR A 374 -13.29 2.54 24.27
C THR A 374 -14.71 1.98 24.28
N VAL A 375 -15.59 2.55 23.47
CA VAL A 375 -16.98 2.12 23.35
C VAL A 375 -17.32 1.81 21.90
N ARG A 376 -17.88 0.62 21.66
CA ARG A 376 -18.24 0.19 20.33
C ARG A 376 -19.61 0.71 19.94
N LEU A 377 -19.69 1.31 18.76
CA LEU A 377 -20.92 1.75 18.12
C LEU A 377 -21.55 0.60 17.30
N THR A 378 -22.87 0.64 17.17
CA THR A 378 -23.68 -0.43 16.54
C THR A 378 -23.83 -0.28 15.04
N ARG A 379 -23.58 0.92 14.50
CA ARG A 379 -23.90 1.38 13.11
C ARG A 379 -25.38 1.65 12.88
N HIS A 380 -26.20 1.61 13.90
CA HIS A 380 -27.55 2.12 13.90
C HIS A 380 -27.52 3.57 14.37
N ARG A 381 -27.77 4.50 13.44
CA ARG A 381 -27.52 5.93 13.64
C ARG A 381 -28.15 6.48 14.93
N ASP A 382 -29.44 6.18 15.16
CA ASP A 382 -30.18 6.76 16.28
C ASP A 382 -29.67 6.20 17.63
N GLN A 383 -29.42 4.89 17.69
CA GLN A 383 -28.81 4.24 18.86
C GLN A 383 -27.40 4.77 19.14
N ASP A 384 -26.61 4.94 18.08
CA ASP A 384 -25.25 5.46 18.19
C ASP A 384 -25.26 6.93 18.65
N ALA A 385 -26.21 7.76 18.18
CA ALA A 385 -26.39 9.14 18.63
C ALA A 385 -26.76 9.21 20.09
N GLU A 386 -27.74 8.43 20.54
CA GLU A 386 -28.17 8.38 21.94
C GLU A 386 -27.03 7.93 22.87
N LEU A 387 -26.31 6.86 22.46
CA LEU A 387 -25.16 6.36 23.19
C LEU A 387 -24.06 7.43 23.32
N MET A 388 -23.73 8.12 22.23
CA MET A 388 -22.72 9.18 22.24
C MET A 388 -23.13 10.37 23.08
N HIS A 389 -24.41 10.78 23.08
CA HIS A 389 -24.94 11.80 23.99
C HIS A 389 -24.76 11.41 25.46
N LYS A 390 -25.11 10.18 25.80
CA LYS A 390 -24.93 9.62 27.14
C LYS A 390 -23.44 9.61 27.55
N LEU A 391 -22.53 9.22 26.63
CA LEU A 391 -21.11 9.23 26.92
C LEU A 391 -20.56 10.64 27.10
N LEU A 392 -20.99 11.61 26.27
CA LEU A 392 -20.54 12.99 26.33
C LEU A 392 -21.06 13.69 27.61
N SER A 393 -22.23 13.30 28.15
CA SER A 393 -22.69 13.82 29.44
C SER A 393 -21.82 13.40 30.62
N GLN A 394 -21.13 12.25 30.50
CA GLN A 394 -20.28 11.70 31.56
C GLN A 394 -18.82 12.16 31.43
N ASN A 395 -18.25 12.08 30.23
CA ASN A 395 -16.83 12.29 29.96
C ASN A 395 -16.62 13.08 28.68
N ASP A 396 -15.40 13.61 28.49
CA ASP A 396 -14.97 14.08 27.18
C ASP A 396 -14.95 12.91 26.17
N LEU A 397 -15.29 13.19 24.92
CA LEU A 397 -15.42 12.18 23.87
C LEU A 397 -14.48 12.50 22.73
N VAL A 398 -13.83 11.47 22.16
CA VAL A 398 -13.07 11.59 20.93
C VAL A 398 -13.67 10.71 19.84
N VAL A 399 -13.82 11.29 18.65
CA VAL A 399 -14.40 10.65 17.46
C VAL A 399 -13.47 10.81 16.27
N CYS A 400 -13.27 9.72 15.52
CA CYS A 400 -12.61 9.73 14.21
C CYS A 400 -13.66 9.47 13.12
N PRO A 401 -14.29 10.52 12.56
CA PRO A 401 -15.48 10.37 11.71
C PRO A 401 -15.22 9.76 10.34
N GLU A 402 -13.98 9.57 9.94
CA GLU A 402 -13.59 8.79 8.74
C GLU A 402 -13.99 7.31 8.86
N GLY A 403 -14.12 6.78 10.07
CA GLY A 403 -14.47 5.39 10.34
C GLY A 403 -13.42 4.36 9.88
N THR A 404 -12.29 4.80 9.37
CA THR A 404 -11.12 3.99 8.99
C THR A 404 -9.88 4.86 8.87
N THR A 405 -8.71 4.25 9.01
CA THR A 405 -7.42 4.96 8.88
C THR A 405 -7.08 5.28 7.43
N CYS A 406 -6.47 6.46 7.18
CA CYS A 406 -5.87 6.82 5.89
C CYS A 406 -4.39 7.15 6.08
N ARG A 407 -3.50 6.42 5.37
CA ARG A 407 -2.03 6.56 5.53
C ARG A 407 -1.48 7.79 4.81
N GLU A 408 -1.99 8.04 3.61
CA GLU A 408 -1.52 9.12 2.75
C GLU A 408 -2.06 10.49 3.20
N SER A 409 -1.66 11.54 2.51
CA SER A 409 -2.04 12.93 2.82
C SER A 409 -3.45 13.27 2.31
N TYR A 410 -4.40 12.40 2.62
CA TYR A 410 -5.82 12.57 2.27
C TYR A 410 -6.70 12.39 3.50
N LEU A 411 -7.82 13.12 3.52
CA LEU A 411 -8.89 12.93 4.48
C LEU A 411 -10.10 12.29 3.79
N LEU A 412 -10.63 11.24 4.39
CA LEU A 412 -11.86 10.61 3.90
C LEU A 412 -13.08 11.43 4.33
N ARG A 413 -14.21 11.18 3.68
CA ARG A 413 -15.47 11.84 4.02
C ARG A 413 -15.80 11.64 5.50
N PHE A 414 -16.09 12.73 6.20
CA PHE A 414 -16.49 12.68 7.60
C PHE A 414 -17.97 12.28 7.74
N SER A 415 -18.24 11.34 8.63
CA SER A 415 -19.61 11.01 9.03
C SER A 415 -20.20 12.18 9.82
N PRO A 416 -21.40 12.66 9.49
CA PRO A 416 -22.01 13.83 10.16
C PRO A 416 -22.55 13.53 11.57
N LEU A 417 -22.51 12.29 12.04
CA LEU A 417 -23.12 11.89 13.33
C LEU A 417 -22.62 12.76 14.51
N PHE A 418 -21.32 13.07 14.55
CA PHE A 418 -20.74 13.85 15.63
C PHE A 418 -21.32 15.28 15.74
N SER A 419 -21.72 15.88 14.61
CA SER A 419 -22.27 17.23 14.58
C SER A 419 -23.73 17.32 15.10
N GLU A 420 -24.37 16.16 15.28
CA GLU A 420 -25.70 16.07 15.89
C GLU A 420 -25.64 16.01 17.43
N ILE A 421 -24.49 15.60 17.95
CA ILE A 421 -24.29 15.33 19.38
C ILE A 421 -23.93 16.60 20.17
N SER A 422 -23.20 17.53 19.55
CA SER A 422 -22.77 18.76 20.19
C SER A 422 -22.78 19.93 19.21
N ASN A 423 -23.20 21.10 19.72
CA ASN A 423 -23.09 22.35 18.98
C ASN A 423 -21.67 22.92 18.95
N GLU A 424 -20.79 22.41 19.82
CA GLU A 424 -19.38 22.80 19.90
C GLU A 424 -18.49 21.59 19.64
N VAL A 425 -17.64 21.71 18.64
CA VAL A 425 -16.71 20.67 18.23
C VAL A 425 -15.29 21.20 18.36
N PHE A 426 -14.41 20.38 18.89
CA PHE A 426 -12.98 20.67 19.06
C PHE A 426 -12.17 19.86 18.05
N PRO A 427 -11.86 20.40 16.85
CA PRO A 427 -11.09 19.68 15.85
C PRO A 427 -9.65 19.50 16.29
N VAL A 428 -9.12 18.30 16.04
CA VAL A 428 -7.72 17.95 16.33
C VAL A 428 -7.10 17.35 15.07
N ALA A 429 -6.13 18.05 14.51
CA ALA A 429 -5.36 17.59 13.35
C ALA A 429 -4.21 16.70 13.83
N VAL A 430 -4.28 15.40 13.51
CA VAL A 430 -3.31 14.41 13.95
C VAL A 430 -2.50 13.90 12.74
N ASN A 431 -1.18 13.88 12.88
CA ASN A 431 -0.29 13.25 11.91
C ASN A 431 0.75 12.39 12.60
N CYS A 432 1.17 11.31 11.95
CA CYS A 432 2.22 10.44 12.45
C CYS A 432 3.29 10.22 11.39
N HIS A 433 4.52 10.08 11.85
CA HIS A 433 5.64 9.70 11.00
C HIS A 433 6.28 8.41 11.53
N ILE A 434 6.52 7.50 10.63
CA ILE A 434 7.12 6.18 10.89
C ILE A 434 8.19 5.91 9.84
N SER A 435 9.20 5.14 10.19
CA SER A 435 10.32 4.84 9.29
C SER A 435 10.32 3.41 8.76
N MET A 436 9.79 2.45 9.52
CA MET A 436 10.00 1.04 9.21
C MET A 436 8.69 0.27 9.03
N PHE A 437 7.74 0.38 9.98
CA PHE A 437 6.52 -0.40 9.97
C PHE A 437 5.26 0.47 10.07
N TYR A 438 4.30 0.22 9.19
CA TYR A 438 2.97 0.82 9.30
C TYR A 438 2.20 0.23 10.48
N GLY A 439 1.69 1.11 11.33
CA GLY A 439 0.78 0.77 12.45
C GLY A 439 -0.68 0.64 12.02
N THR A 440 -0.95 0.25 10.78
CA THR A 440 -2.31 0.05 10.25
C THR A 440 -2.30 -1.01 9.16
N THR A 441 -3.41 -1.74 9.02
CA THR A 441 -3.62 -2.65 7.88
C THR A 441 -5.10 -2.76 7.54
N ALA A 442 -5.40 -2.92 6.28
CA ALA A 442 -6.75 -3.24 5.82
C ALA A 442 -7.03 -4.75 5.96
N ARG A 443 -5.98 -5.57 5.89
CA ARG A 443 -6.02 -7.04 5.96
C ARG A 443 -5.16 -7.53 7.14
N GLY A 444 -5.39 -8.76 7.55
CA GLY A 444 -4.60 -9.40 8.61
C GLY A 444 -5.06 -9.08 10.03
N LEU A 445 -4.14 -9.26 10.97
CA LEU A 445 -4.42 -9.16 12.40
C LEU A 445 -4.33 -7.70 12.88
N LYS A 446 -5.45 -6.99 12.85
CA LYS A 446 -5.53 -5.56 13.20
C LYS A 446 -5.15 -5.26 14.65
N PHE A 447 -5.31 -6.21 15.57
CA PHE A 447 -4.90 -6.02 16.97
C PHE A 447 -3.38 -5.84 17.12
N LEU A 448 -2.59 -6.28 16.14
CA LEU A 448 -1.15 -6.04 16.10
C LEU A 448 -0.77 -4.66 15.54
N ASP A 449 -1.72 -3.88 15.03
CA ASP A 449 -1.44 -2.57 14.43
C ASP A 449 -0.70 -1.62 15.38
N PRO A 450 -1.15 -1.42 16.65
CA PRO A 450 -0.42 -0.61 17.62
C PRO A 450 0.98 -1.17 17.91
N PHE A 451 1.11 -2.49 17.96
CA PHE A 451 2.39 -3.16 18.23
C PHE A 451 3.42 -2.89 17.12
N PHE A 452 3.02 -3.01 15.84
CA PHE A 452 3.90 -2.65 14.71
C PHE A 452 4.28 -1.17 14.72
N PHE A 453 3.37 -0.28 15.12
CA PHE A 453 3.72 1.12 15.31
C PHE A 453 4.80 1.29 16.38
N LEU A 454 4.64 0.63 17.51
CA LEU A 454 5.57 0.69 18.65
C LEU A 454 6.90 -0.01 18.39
N MET A 455 7.00 -0.89 17.38
CA MET A 455 8.27 -1.49 16.92
C MET A 455 9.18 -0.50 16.19
N ASN A 456 8.67 0.62 15.69
CA ASN A 456 9.51 1.60 15.00
C ASN A 456 10.58 2.17 15.94
N PRO A 457 11.82 2.45 15.45
CA PRO A 457 12.88 3.00 16.31
C PRO A 457 12.46 4.36 16.91
N TRP A 458 12.04 5.30 16.07
CA TRP A 458 11.66 6.66 16.47
C TRP A 458 10.30 7.09 15.87
N PRO A 459 9.20 6.47 16.27
CA PRO A 459 7.89 6.89 15.79
C PRO A 459 7.54 8.26 16.37
N SER A 460 6.94 9.12 15.57
CA SER A 460 6.54 10.44 16.03
C SER A 460 5.10 10.75 15.69
N TYR A 461 4.48 11.53 16.60
CA TYR A 461 3.15 12.09 16.43
C TYR A 461 3.17 13.60 16.52
N SER A 462 2.27 14.25 15.79
CA SER A 462 1.91 15.64 16.00
C SER A 462 0.39 15.73 16.18
N ALA A 463 -0.05 16.40 17.23
CA ALA A 463 -1.44 16.72 17.49
C ALA A 463 -1.58 18.25 17.57
N ARG A 464 -2.31 18.82 16.62
CA ARG A 464 -2.61 20.26 16.57
C ARG A 464 -4.09 20.46 16.88
N PHE A 465 -4.38 21.10 18.01
CA PHE A 465 -5.73 21.52 18.36
C PHE A 465 -6.07 22.79 17.57
N LEU A 466 -7.25 22.81 16.97
CA LEU A 466 -7.75 23.95 16.21
C LEU A 466 -8.75 24.76 17.03
N GLY A 467 -9.19 25.89 16.49
CA GLY A 467 -10.26 26.69 17.12
C GLY A 467 -11.56 25.89 17.24
N VAL A 468 -12.35 26.24 18.24
CA VAL A 468 -13.68 25.63 18.43
C VAL A 468 -14.56 25.96 17.21
N ILE A 469 -15.24 24.97 16.69
CA ILE A 469 -16.22 25.16 15.61
C ILE A 469 -17.61 25.05 16.24
N HIS A 470 -18.38 26.14 16.10
CA HIS A 470 -19.76 26.20 16.52
C HIS A 470 -20.68 25.84 15.34
N ARG A 471 -21.67 25.01 15.58
CA ARG A 471 -22.69 24.72 14.58
C ARG A 471 -23.62 25.94 14.43
N ALA A 472 -23.41 26.70 13.38
CA ALA A 472 -24.26 27.82 13.00
C ALA A 472 -25.46 27.31 12.19
N GLY A 473 -26.54 26.85 12.83
CA GLY A 473 -27.86 26.66 12.21
C GLY A 473 -27.97 25.86 10.90
N GLY A 474 -26.85 25.48 10.27
CA GLY A 474 -26.77 24.81 8.98
C GLY A 474 -26.99 23.30 9.02
N SER A 475 -26.90 22.67 7.86
CA SER A 475 -26.99 21.21 7.70
C SER A 475 -25.88 20.51 8.49
N ARG A 476 -26.19 19.34 9.07
CA ARG A 476 -25.18 18.46 9.71
C ARG A 476 -24.03 18.07 8.78
N PHE A 477 -24.27 17.98 7.48
CA PHE A 477 -23.25 17.68 6.48
C PHE A 477 -22.29 18.86 6.30
N GLU A 478 -22.81 20.09 6.29
CA GLU A 478 -21.97 21.30 6.20
C GLU A 478 -21.02 21.43 7.40
N ALA A 479 -21.51 21.13 8.61
CA ALA A 479 -20.66 21.13 9.79
C ALA A 479 -19.56 20.05 9.72
N ALA A 480 -19.87 18.88 9.19
CA ALA A 480 -18.89 17.81 8.99
C ALA A 480 -17.84 18.17 7.94
N ASP A 481 -18.27 18.77 6.82
CA ASP A 481 -17.39 19.22 5.73
C ASP A 481 -16.50 20.38 6.19
N LEU A 482 -17.01 21.30 7.01
CA LEU A 482 -16.25 22.39 7.61
C LEU A 482 -15.13 21.85 8.51
N VAL A 483 -15.44 20.92 9.42
CA VAL A 483 -14.44 20.30 10.30
C VAL A 483 -13.39 19.53 9.49
N GLN A 484 -13.80 18.79 8.45
CA GLN A 484 -12.89 18.10 7.56
C GLN A 484 -11.95 19.09 6.84
N SER A 485 -12.50 20.19 6.32
CA SER A 485 -11.74 21.23 5.62
C SER A 485 -10.72 21.91 6.53
N GLU A 486 -11.10 22.27 7.75
CA GLU A 486 -10.18 22.90 8.71
C GLU A 486 -9.03 21.96 9.12
N ILE A 487 -9.32 20.68 9.38
CA ILE A 487 -8.28 19.69 9.63
C ILE A 487 -7.40 19.50 8.37
N GLY A 488 -7.99 19.45 7.19
CA GLY A 488 -7.28 19.34 5.92
C GLY A 488 -6.31 20.51 5.70
N LYS A 489 -6.76 21.75 5.89
CA LYS A 489 -5.92 22.95 5.81
C LYS A 489 -4.77 22.91 6.83
N ALA A 490 -5.05 22.52 8.06
CA ALA A 490 -4.04 22.47 9.13
C ALA A 490 -2.93 21.44 8.87
N LEU A 491 -3.25 20.34 8.16
CA LEU A 491 -2.30 19.28 7.80
C LEU A 491 -1.71 19.46 6.39
N GLY A 492 -2.27 20.29 5.54
CA GLY A 492 -1.96 20.33 4.10
C GLY A 492 -2.44 19.07 3.37
N PHE A 493 -3.55 18.46 3.81
CA PHE A 493 -4.11 17.23 3.24
C PHE A 493 -5.29 17.55 2.33
N THR A 494 -5.44 16.75 1.28
CA THR A 494 -6.56 16.87 0.34
C THR A 494 -7.81 16.18 0.91
N CYS A 495 -8.92 16.92 1.00
CA CYS A 495 -10.22 16.37 1.39
C CYS A 495 -10.83 15.57 0.24
N THR A 496 -11.35 14.39 0.52
CA THR A 496 -12.00 13.52 -0.47
C THR A 496 -13.43 13.17 -0.04
N LYS A 497 -14.23 12.71 -1.00
CA LYS A 497 -15.56 12.14 -0.74
C LYS A 497 -15.54 10.62 -0.56
N LEU A 498 -14.34 10.01 -0.62
CA LEU A 498 -14.17 8.58 -0.46
C LEU A 498 -14.50 8.13 0.97
N THR A 499 -14.96 6.91 1.07
CA THR A 499 -15.44 6.31 2.32
C THR A 499 -14.60 5.10 2.72
N ARG A 500 -14.87 4.61 3.92
CA ARG A 500 -14.35 3.33 4.38
C ARG A 500 -14.65 2.18 3.40
N LYS A 501 -15.84 2.16 2.79
CA LYS A 501 -16.24 1.12 1.83
C LYS A 501 -15.33 1.13 0.61
N ASP A 502 -15.03 2.30 0.06
CA ASP A 502 -14.12 2.45 -1.09
C ASP A 502 -12.73 1.91 -0.78
N LYS A 503 -12.18 2.24 0.41
CA LYS A 503 -10.90 1.70 0.87
C LYS A 503 -10.88 0.18 0.89
N TYR A 504 -11.89 -0.45 1.50
CA TYR A 504 -11.90 -1.91 1.64
C TYR A 504 -12.18 -2.63 0.32
N LEU A 505 -12.99 -2.06 -0.58
CA LEU A 505 -13.17 -2.59 -1.93
C LEU A 505 -11.86 -2.60 -2.71
N ILE A 506 -11.09 -1.52 -2.61
CA ILE A 506 -9.80 -1.41 -3.30
C ILE A 506 -8.76 -2.36 -2.70
N LEU A 507 -8.58 -2.36 -1.38
CA LEU A 507 -7.47 -3.07 -0.74
C LEU A 507 -7.78 -4.53 -0.40
N ALA A 508 -9.00 -4.83 0.02
CA ALA A 508 -9.40 -6.16 0.52
C ALA A 508 -10.39 -6.89 -0.38
N GLY A 509 -10.99 -6.20 -1.35
CA GLY A 509 -12.01 -6.77 -2.23
C GLY A 509 -13.34 -7.09 -1.53
N ASN A 510 -13.62 -6.43 -0.39
CA ASN A 510 -14.87 -6.56 0.36
C ASN A 510 -15.31 -5.19 0.90
N ASP A 511 -16.50 -5.12 1.50
CA ASP A 511 -17.06 -3.88 2.06
C ASP A 511 -16.50 -3.51 3.44
N GLY A 512 -15.60 -4.34 3.99
CA GLY A 512 -14.98 -4.16 5.30
C GLY A 512 -15.94 -4.37 6.48
N VAL A 513 -17.17 -4.81 6.27
CA VAL A 513 -18.14 -5.10 7.33
C VAL A 513 -17.87 -6.50 7.89
N VAL A 514 -17.57 -6.59 9.17
CA VAL A 514 -17.55 -7.88 9.87
C VAL A 514 -19.01 -8.27 10.13
N ARG A 515 -19.54 -9.21 9.38
CA ARG A 515 -20.86 -9.79 9.66
C ARG A 515 -20.69 -10.72 10.86
N ASP A 516 -21.32 -10.37 11.98
CA ASP A 516 -21.47 -11.32 13.10
C ASP A 516 -22.31 -12.48 12.59
N GLY A 517 -21.71 -13.64 12.39
CA GLY A 517 -22.45 -14.83 12.00
C GLY A 517 -21.77 -15.87 11.10
N SER A 518 -20.56 -15.68 10.64
CA SER A 518 -19.85 -16.79 10.01
C SER A 518 -18.82 -17.42 10.96
N ARG A 519 -19.28 -18.24 11.90
CA ARG A 519 -18.47 -19.36 12.37
C ARG A 519 -18.16 -20.21 11.14
N ARG A 520 -16.94 -20.16 10.68
CA ARG A 520 -16.45 -21.12 9.70
C ARG A 520 -16.32 -22.46 10.44
N THR A 521 -17.21 -23.37 10.07
CA THR A 521 -16.99 -24.81 10.20
C THR A 521 -15.77 -25.21 9.38
#